data_7e9c3ddbce3b01a94c23e7f64487bbda
#
_entry.id   7e9c3ddbce3b01a94c23e7f64487bbda
#
_cell.length_a   1.000
_cell.length_b   1.000
_cell.length_c   1.000
_cell.angle_alpha   90.00
_cell.angle_beta   90.00
_cell.angle_gamma   90.00
#
_symmetry.space_group_name_H-M   'P 1'
#
loop_
_entity.id
_entity.type
_entity.pdbx_description
1 polymer ?
#
loop_
_entity_poly.entity_id
_entity_poly.type
_entity_poly.pdbx_seq_one_letter_code
_entity_poly.pdbx_strand_id
1 'polypeptide(L)'
;NDHTAYLFECTDHFYEGLDELMDYVQNPYFTDQNVEKEKGIIGQEIGMYDDDPGWQLYINAMDCLYEKNPIKVDTAGTVETISGINPEMLYKCYNTFYHPSNMVLTVVGDFEPEAILAEIKKRLKDNEARGEITRIYPEEKPEIKEKEAENTMNISQPIFVIGIKENPSSLASFNINYHEIDLVNDDFNYDSIESFLNNTKV
;
A
#
# COMPACT_ATOMS: atom_id res chain seq x y z
N ASN A 1 -4.07 0.61 -0.01
CA ASN A 1 -3.38 1.89 -0.13
C ASN A 1 -4.20 3.01 0.53
N ASP A 2 -4.48 2.84 1.82
CA ASP A 2 -5.32 3.72 2.61
C ASP A 2 -4.58 4.35 3.81
N HIS A 3 -3.30 4.01 4.00
CA HIS A 3 -2.45 4.54 5.04
C HIS A 3 -0.98 4.65 4.58
N THR A 4 -0.22 5.51 5.27
CA THR A 4 1.23 5.61 5.16
C THR A 4 1.81 5.41 6.56
N ALA A 5 2.84 4.60 6.71
CA ALA A 5 3.52 4.37 7.97
C ALA A 5 4.97 4.82 7.89
N TYR A 6 5.41 5.52 8.91
CA TYR A 6 6.82 5.85 9.16
C TYR A 6 7.22 5.15 10.44
N LEU A 7 8.33 4.44 10.42
CA LEU A 7 8.74 3.61 11.54
C LEU A 7 10.26 3.61 11.70
N PHE A 8 10.71 3.37 12.91
CA PHE A 8 12.10 3.01 13.21
C PHE A 8 12.14 1.93 14.29
N GLU A 9 13.21 1.19 14.32
CA GLU A 9 13.53 0.22 15.35
C GLU A 9 14.90 0.56 15.94
N CYS A 10 15.04 0.43 17.26
CA CYS A 10 16.30 0.71 17.92
C CYS A 10 16.47 -0.17 19.16
N THR A 11 17.71 -0.43 19.52
CA THR A 11 18.11 -1.05 20.81
C THR A 11 18.66 -0.04 21.79
N ASP A 12 18.94 1.17 21.32
CA ASP A 12 19.45 2.31 22.10
C ASP A 12 19.03 3.63 21.41
N HIS A 13 19.24 4.77 22.04
CA HIS A 13 18.94 6.09 21.48
C HIS A 13 17.48 6.30 21.06
N PHE A 14 16.55 5.72 21.81
CA PHE A 14 15.12 5.80 21.50
C PHE A 14 14.61 7.24 21.40
N TYR A 15 15.01 8.12 22.31
CA TYR A 15 14.50 9.50 22.33
C TYR A 15 15.00 10.32 21.14
N GLU A 16 16.24 10.10 20.71
CA GLU A 16 16.80 10.71 19.51
C GLU A 16 16.04 10.24 18.26
N GLY A 17 15.77 8.91 18.17
CA GLY A 17 14.97 8.36 17.08
C GLY A 17 13.53 8.89 17.08
N LEU A 18 12.93 9.05 18.26
CA LEU A 18 11.60 9.66 18.41
C LEU A 18 11.60 11.12 17.98
N ASP A 19 12.64 11.90 18.33
CA ASP A 19 12.80 13.28 17.89
C ASP A 19 12.85 13.37 16.36
N GLU A 20 13.69 12.56 15.73
CA GLU A 20 13.83 12.51 14.26
C GLU A 20 12.53 12.11 13.58
N LEU A 21 11.86 11.05 14.05
CA LEU A 21 10.61 10.59 13.46
C LEU A 21 9.52 11.67 13.56
N MET A 22 9.35 12.26 14.73
CA MET A 22 8.33 13.29 14.94
C MET A 22 8.66 14.58 14.18
N ASP A 23 9.94 14.96 14.09
CA ASP A 23 10.35 16.10 13.28
C ASP A 23 10.11 15.86 11.81
N TYR A 24 10.51 14.69 11.30
CA TYR A 24 10.32 14.29 9.92
C TYR A 24 8.86 14.35 9.48
N VAL A 25 7.95 13.82 10.29
CA VAL A 25 6.53 13.76 9.96
C VAL A 25 5.84 15.13 10.09
N GLN A 26 6.31 16.00 11.01
CA GLN A 26 5.68 17.30 11.31
C GLN A 26 6.28 18.46 10.53
N ASN A 27 7.44 18.31 9.88
CA ASN A 27 8.16 19.38 9.20
C ASN A 27 8.49 19.02 7.75
N PRO A 28 7.50 18.96 6.86
CA PRO A 28 7.76 18.67 5.45
C PRO A 28 8.62 19.79 4.82
N TYR A 29 9.57 19.37 3.99
CA TYR A 29 10.43 20.29 3.25
C TYR A 29 10.47 19.89 1.79
N PHE A 30 9.55 20.45 1.00
CA PHE A 30 9.45 20.19 -0.43
C PHE A 30 9.93 21.41 -1.21
N THR A 31 10.94 21.22 -2.04
CA THR A 31 11.45 22.20 -3.00
C THR A 31 11.44 21.60 -4.39
N ASP A 32 11.45 22.43 -5.44
CA ASP A 32 11.53 21.93 -6.82
C ASP A 32 12.74 21.02 -7.01
N GLN A 33 13.88 21.39 -6.41
CA GLN A 33 15.11 20.61 -6.55
C GLN A 33 15.02 19.22 -5.92
N ASN A 34 14.48 19.10 -4.68
CA ASN A 34 14.39 17.80 -4.04
C ASN A 34 13.27 16.93 -4.62
N VAL A 35 12.18 17.53 -5.06
CA VAL A 35 11.08 16.82 -5.74
C VAL A 35 11.55 16.25 -7.09
N GLU A 36 12.26 17.04 -7.91
CA GLU A 36 12.80 16.55 -9.17
C GLU A 36 13.86 15.45 -8.97
N LYS A 37 14.70 15.58 -7.95
CA LYS A 37 15.66 14.50 -7.62
C LYS A 37 14.93 13.21 -7.23
N GLU A 38 13.90 13.31 -6.40
CA GLU A 38 13.15 12.16 -5.92
C GLU A 38 12.36 11.48 -7.04
N LYS A 39 11.79 12.24 -7.97
CA LYS A 39 11.17 11.66 -9.18
C LYS A 39 12.12 10.75 -9.96
N GLY A 40 13.40 11.14 -10.06
CA GLY A 40 14.42 10.31 -10.69
C GLY A 40 14.64 8.98 -9.95
N ILE A 41 14.66 9.00 -8.62
CA ILE A 41 14.83 7.82 -7.78
C ILE A 41 13.60 6.91 -7.89
N ILE A 42 12.39 7.47 -7.70
CA ILE A 42 11.13 6.73 -7.82
C ILE A 42 10.95 6.17 -9.24
N GLY A 43 11.35 6.91 -10.28
CA GLY A 43 11.31 6.40 -11.65
C GLY A 43 12.16 5.15 -11.87
N GLN A 44 13.31 5.04 -11.19
CA GLN A 44 14.12 3.81 -11.21
C GLN A 44 13.45 2.68 -10.41
N GLU A 45 12.83 2.99 -9.28
CA GLU A 45 12.08 2.03 -8.48
C GLU A 45 10.87 1.48 -9.26
N ILE A 46 10.12 2.32 -9.97
CA ILE A 46 9.02 1.89 -10.86
C ILE A 46 9.56 0.91 -11.90
N GLY A 47 10.70 1.22 -12.55
CA GLY A 47 11.31 0.31 -13.52
C GLY A 47 11.68 -1.05 -12.91
N MET A 48 12.07 -1.12 -11.65
CA MET A 48 12.31 -2.39 -10.96
C MET A 48 11.02 -3.20 -10.77
N TYR A 49 9.91 -2.56 -10.40
CA TYR A 49 8.61 -3.21 -10.27
C TYR A 49 8.02 -3.64 -11.63
N ASP A 50 8.26 -2.84 -12.68
CA ASP A 50 7.85 -3.19 -14.05
C ASP A 50 8.55 -4.47 -14.54
N ASP A 51 9.78 -4.71 -14.09
CA ASP A 51 10.58 -5.89 -14.43
C ASP A 51 10.32 -7.10 -13.49
N ASP A 52 9.56 -6.92 -12.40
CA ASP A 52 9.22 -8.00 -11.46
C ASP A 52 7.97 -8.77 -11.90
N PRO A 53 8.09 -10.03 -12.34
CA PRO A 53 6.95 -10.80 -12.82
C PRO A 53 5.89 -11.07 -11.74
N GLY A 54 6.29 -11.24 -10.48
CA GLY A 54 5.39 -11.47 -9.36
C GLY A 54 4.55 -10.23 -9.07
N TRP A 55 5.18 -9.06 -9.07
CA TRP A 55 4.51 -7.79 -8.89
C TRP A 55 3.53 -7.48 -10.03
N GLN A 56 3.95 -7.67 -11.28
CA GLN A 56 3.11 -7.49 -12.46
C GLN A 56 1.90 -8.43 -12.44
N LEU A 57 2.09 -9.67 -12.02
CA LEU A 57 1.01 -10.64 -11.87
C LEU A 57 -0.01 -10.18 -10.81
N TYR A 58 0.47 -9.67 -9.67
CA TYR A 58 -0.39 -9.15 -8.60
C TYR A 58 -1.20 -7.93 -9.06
N ILE A 59 -0.57 -6.94 -9.65
CA ILE A 59 -1.25 -5.71 -10.13
C ILE A 59 -2.28 -6.04 -11.20
N ASN A 60 -1.93 -6.91 -12.16
CA ASN A 60 -2.87 -7.36 -13.20
C ASN A 60 -4.06 -8.11 -12.60
N ALA A 61 -3.84 -8.96 -11.60
CA ALA A 61 -4.93 -9.63 -10.90
C ALA A 61 -5.86 -8.64 -10.18
N MET A 62 -5.30 -7.62 -9.52
CA MET A 62 -6.10 -6.57 -8.88
C MET A 62 -6.89 -5.75 -9.91
N ASP A 63 -6.31 -5.44 -11.07
CA ASP A 63 -7.03 -4.73 -12.14
C ASP A 63 -8.16 -5.58 -12.75
N CYS A 64 -7.99 -6.89 -12.86
CA CYS A 64 -9.06 -7.81 -13.28
C CYS A 64 -10.20 -7.91 -12.26
N LEU A 65 -9.89 -7.90 -10.98
CA LEU A 65 -10.89 -8.03 -9.92
C LEU A 65 -11.69 -6.77 -9.67
N TYR A 66 -11.06 -5.58 -9.80
CA TYR A 66 -11.65 -4.31 -9.36
C TYR A 66 -11.81 -3.32 -10.52
N GLU A 67 -13.01 -2.73 -10.62
CA GLU A 67 -13.29 -1.70 -11.63
C GLU A 67 -12.86 -0.31 -11.14
N LYS A 68 -13.18 0.05 -9.90
CA LYS A 68 -12.99 1.40 -9.35
C LYS A 68 -12.15 1.45 -8.08
N ASN A 69 -12.01 0.35 -7.35
CA ASN A 69 -11.28 0.33 -6.09
C ASN A 69 -9.81 0.70 -6.32
N PRO A 70 -9.25 1.66 -5.57
CA PRO A 70 -7.86 2.08 -5.72
C PRO A 70 -6.82 1.01 -5.40
N ILE A 71 -7.20 -0.15 -4.86
CA ILE A 71 -6.28 -1.28 -4.63
C ILE A 71 -5.62 -1.78 -5.92
N LYS A 72 -6.26 -1.59 -7.06
CA LYS A 72 -5.74 -1.94 -8.38
C LYS A 72 -4.64 -0.99 -8.90
N VAL A 73 -4.48 0.15 -8.26
CA VAL A 73 -3.49 1.14 -8.65
C VAL A 73 -2.19 0.86 -7.93
N ASP A 74 -1.11 0.76 -8.68
CA ASP A 74 0.22 0.64 -8.10
C ASP A 74 0.53 1.85 -7.22
N THR A 75 1.04 1.59 -6.02
CA THR A 75 1.34 2.64 -5.03
C THR A 75 2.45 3.57 -5.52
N ALA A 76 3.42 3.05 -6.27
CA ALA A 76 4.48 3.85 -6.88
C ALA A 76 3.96 4.72 -8.04
N GLY A 77 2.82 4.35 -8.63
CA GLY A 77 2.29 5.00 -9.83
C GLY A 77 3.06 4.62 -11.07
N THR A 78 3.13 5.54 -12.03
CA THR A 78 3.91 5.40 -13.27
C THR A 78 4.82 6.61 -13.44
N VAL A 79 5.87 6.49 -14.26
CA VAL A 79 6.75 7.63 -14.60
C VAL A 79 5.93 8.82 -15.12
N GLU A 80 4.88 8.55 -15.88
CA GLU A 80 3.98 9.59 -16.38
C GLU A 80 3.21 10.28 -15.24
N THR A 81 2.62 9.52 -14.32
CA THR A 81 1.85 10.08 -13.20
C THR A 81 2.71 10.87 -12.23
N ILE A 82 3.91 10.39 -11.89
CA ILE A 82 4.82 11.10 -11.00
C ILE A 82 5.40 12.37 -11.64
N SER A 83 5.50 12.44 -12.96
CA SER A 83 6.04 13.62 -13.66
C SER A 83 5.28 14.91 -13.35
N GLY A 84 3.97 14.81 -13.12
CA GLY A 84 3.10 15.93 -12.77
C GLY A 84 3.17 16.40 -11.32
N ILE A 85 3.85 15.67 -10.43
CA ILE A 85 3.96 16.02 -9.02
C ILE A 85 4.90 17.22 -8.85
N ASN A 86 4.51 18.17 -8.02
CA ASN A 86 5.28 19.36 -7.69
C ASN A 86 5.17 19.71 -6.18
N PRO A 87 5.98 20.61 -5.65
CA PRO A 87 5.94 20.97 -4.23
C PRO A 87 4.58 21.47 -3.76
N GLU A 88 3.87 22.25 -4.58
CA GLU A 88 2.54 22.77 -4.24
C GLU A 88 1.54 21.62 -4.00
N MET A 89 1.53 20.62 -4.88
CA MET A 89 0.69 19.44 -4.74
C MET A 89 1.04 18.65 -3.48
N LEU A 90 2.34 18.44 -3.21
CA LEU A 90 2.80 17.74 -2.02
C LEU A 90 2.42 18.47 -0.74
N TYR A 91 2.60 19.79 -0.66
CA TYR A 91 2.13 20.58 0.47
C TYR A 91 0.61 20.55 0.63
N LYS A 92 -0.15 20.55 -0.47
CA LYS A 92 -1.60 20.40 -0.42
C LYS A 92 -2.01 19.04 0.18
N CYS A 93 -1.39 17.95 -0.28
CA CYS A 93 -1.62 16.61 0.27
C CYS A 93 -1.21 16.54 1.75
N TYR A 94 -0.03 17.04 2.08
CA TYR A 94 0.45 17.09 3.46
C TYR A 94 -0.53 17.85 4.36
N ASN A 95 -0.89 19.07 4.00
CA ASN A 95 -1.81 19.89 4.78
C ASN A 95 -3.22 19.29 4.90
N THR A 96 -3.60 18.41 3.99
CA THR A 96 -4.89 17.72 4.05
C THR A 96 -4.84 16.51 4.97
N PHE A 97 -3.82 15.67 4.87
CA PHE A 97 -3.83 14.35 5.49
C PHE A 97 -2.96 14.24 6.75
N TYR A 98 -1.87 15.02 6.85
CA TYR A 98 -0.93 14.97 7.97
C TYR A 98 -1.36 15.92 9.10
N HIS A 99 -2.35 15.48 9.83
CA HIS A 99 -2.86 16.19 10.99
C HIS A 99 -2.99 15.21 12.17
N PRO A 100 -2.68 15.60 13.41
CA PRO A 100 -2.74 14.71 14.58
C PRO A 100 -4.07 13.98 14.72
N SER A 101 -5.20 14.58 14.33
CA SER A 101 -6.52 13.91 14.35
C SER A 101 -6.68 12.78 13.32
N ASN A 102 -5.79 12.70 12.33
CA ASN A 102 -5.77 11.67 11.28
C ASN A 102 -4.53 10.76 11.38
N MET A 103 -3.83 10.79 12.51
CA MET A 103 -2.58 10.06 12.71
C MET A 103 -2.66 9.22 13.97
N VAL A 104 -1.91 8.13 13.99
CA VAL A 104 -1.73 7.25 15.14
C VAL A 104 -0.24 7.06 15.35
N LEU A 105 0.23 7.25 16.58
CA LEU A 105 1.58 6.92 16.99
C LEU A 105 1.53 5.68 17.89
N THR A 106 2.26 4.65 17.49
CA THR A 106 2.37 3.38 18.25
C THR A 106 3.81 3.21 18.70
N VAL A 107 4.01 2.92 19.98
CA VAL A 107 5.30 2.61 20.56
C VAL A 107 5.21 1.24 21.22
N VAL A 108 6.17 0.37 20.90
CA VAL A 108 6.26 -1.00 21.46
C VAL A 108 7.67 -1.20 22.03
N GLY A 109 7.76 -1.66 23.26
CA GLY A 109 9.05 -1.89 23.91
C GLY A 109 8.92 -1.99 25.44
N ASP A 110 10.07 -2.03 26.11
CA ASP A 110 10.17 -2.02 27.58
C ASP A 110 10.36 -0.57 28.07
N PHE A 111 9.27 0.07 28.49
CA PHE A 111 9.26 1.47 28.95
C PHE A 111 8.07 1.76 29.87
N GLU A 112 8.17 2.87 30.61
CA GLU A 112 7.05 3.42 31.39
C GLU A 112 6.14 4.27 30.46
N PRO A 113 4.88 3.89 30.24
CA PRO A 113 3.98 4.55 29.27
C PRO A 113 3.79 6.04 29.53
N GLU A 114 3.69 6.44 30.81
CA GLU A 114 3.50 7.84 31.20
C GLU A 114 4.72 8.71 30.82
N ALA A 115 5.93 8.17 30.94
CA ALA A 115 7.16 8.86 30.57
C ALA A 115 7.20 9.11 29.05
N ILE A 116 6.91 8.08 28.26
CA ILE A 116 6.86 8.21 26.79
C ILE A 116 5.76 9.18 26.36
N LEU A 117 4.57 9.07 26.94
CA LEU A 117 3.47 10.00 26.65
C LEU A 117 3.84 11.46 26.93
N ALA A 118 4.56 11.71 28.04
CA ALA A 118 5.04 13.05 28.39
C ALA A 118 6.04 13.57 27.35
N GLU A 119 6.94 12.74 26.88
CA GLU A 119 7.92 13.09 25.84
C GLU A 119 7.27 13.33 24.48
N ILE A 120 6.28 12.51 24.08
CA ILE A 120 5.50 12.72 22.86
C ILE A 120 4.77 14.07 22.91
N LYS A 121 4.11 14.38 24.03
CA LYS A 121 3.38 15.67 24.19
C LYS A 121 4.27 16.89 24.05
N LYS A 122 5.53 16.81 24.46
CA LYS A 122 6.48 17.93 24.30
C LYS A 122 6.85 18.19 22.84
N ARG A 123 6.79 17.15 22.01
CA ARG A 123 7.20 17.17 20.61
C ARG A 123 6.05 17.44 19.65
N LEU A 124 4.81 17.25 20.10
CA LEU A 124 3.64 17.58 19.29
C LEU A 124 3.58 19.07 19.04
N LYS A 125 3.49 19.46 17.78
CA LYS A 125 3.16 20.81 17.40
C LYS A 125 1.71 21.08 17.74
N ASP A 126 1.47 22.24 18.33
CA ASP A 126 0.12 22.73 18.57
C ASP A 126 -0.48 23.13 17.22
N ASN A 127 -1.36 22.27 16.74
CA ASN A 127 -2.06 22.49 15.48
C ASN A 127 -3.49 22.92 15.76
N GLU A 128 -3.90 24.01 15.14
CA GLU A 128 -5.29 24.41 15.14
C GLU A 128 -6.18 23.26 14.67
N ALA A 129 -7.34 23.09 15.33
CA ALA A 129 -8.28 22.05 14.96
C ALA A 129 -8.67 22.18 13.48
N ARG A 130 -8.29 21.21 12.66
CA ARG A 130 -8.74 21.11 11.28
C ARG A 130 -10.06 20.35 11.25
N GLY A 131 -10.87 20.64 10.23
CA GLY A 131 -12.13 19.94 10.04
C GLY A 131 -11.94 18.41 9.88
N GLU A 132 -13.02 17.68 10.05
CA GLU A 132 -13.03 16.23 9.85
C GLU A 132 -12.70 15.88 8.40
N ILE A 133 -11.82 14.89 8.23
CA ILE A 133 -11.47 14.36 6.90
C ILE A 133 -12.55 13.37 6.48
N THR A 134 -13.33 13.75 5.50
CA THR A 134 -14.32 12.86 4.89
C THR A 134 -13.65 11.95 3.86
N ARG A 135 -13.69 10.64 4.11
CA ARG A 135 -13.19 9.63 3.18
C ARG A 135 -14.31 9.23 2.24
N ILE A 136 -14.06 9.40 0.95
CA ILE A 136 -15.00 9.01 -0.11
C ILE A 136 -14.42 7.80 -0.83
N TYR A 137 -15.08 6.67 -0.70
CA TYR A 137 -14.73 5.47 -1.44
C TYR A 137 -15.66 5.32 -2.66
N PRO A 138 -15.13 5.00 -3.85
CA PRO A 138 -15.98 4.71 -4.97
C PRO A 138 -16.80 3.44 -4.70
N GLU A 139 -18.06 3.46 -5.10
CA GLU A 139 -18.90 2.27 -5.02
C GLU A 139 -18.38 1.24 -6.04
N GLU A 140 -17.90 0.12 -5.52
CA GLU A 140 -17.35 -1.00 -6.29
C GLU A 140 -18.42 -2.06 -6.50
N LYS A 141 -18.51 -2.59 -7.72
CA LYS A 141 -19.46 -3.67 -8.04
C LYS A 141 -18.97 -5.00 -7.46
N PRO A 142 -19.89 -5.91 -7.07
CA PRO A 142 -19.52 -7.25 -6.61
C PRO A 142 -18.88 -8.11 -7.72
N GLU A 143 -19.25 -7.85 -8.98
CA GLU A 143 -18.73 -8.59 -10.12
C GLU A 143 -17.25 -8.21 -10.39
N ILE A 144 -16.49 -9.16 -10.90
CA ILE A 144 -15.13 -8.92 -11.38
C ILE A 144 -15.16 -8.11 -12.69
N LYS A 145 -14.15 -7.28 -12.90
CA LYS A 145 -14.01 -6.46 -14.12
C LYS A 145 -13.70 -7.34 -15.33
N GLU A 146 -12.73 -8.24 -15.20
CA GLU A 146 -12.27 -9.14 -16.26
C GLU A 146 -12.03 -10.54 -15.70
N LYS A 147 -12.33 -11.58 -16.49
CA LYS A 147 -12.17 -12.97 -16.06
C LYS A 147 -10.77 -13.50 -16.28
N GLU A 148 -10.04 -12.93 -17.22
CA GLU A 148 -8.76 -13.41 -17.68
C GLU A 148 -7.94 -12.24 -18.22
N ALA A 149 -6.66 -12.21 -17.89
CA ALA A 149 -5.68 -11.32 -18.48
C ALA A 149 -4.37 -12.08 -18.67
N GLU A 150 -3.68 -11.78 -19.76
CA GLU A 150 -2.39 -12.36 -20.10
C GLU A 150 -1.38 -11.23 -20.32
N ASN A 151 -0.17 -11.41 -19.79
CA ASN A 151 0.95 -10.53 -20.03
C ASN A 151 2.18 -11.34 -20.46
N THR A 152 3.00 -10.79 -21.33
CA THR A 152 4.23 -11.44 -21.81
C THR A 152 5.44 -10.78 -21.20
N MET A 153 6.24 -11.55 -20.46
CA MET A 153 7.48 -11.11 -19.84
C MET A 153 8.62 -12.06 -20.19
N ASN A 154 9.86 -11.62 -20.04
CA ASN A 154 11.04 -12.45 -20.28
C ASN A 154 11.34 -13.31 -19.03
N ILE A 155 10.57 -14.39 -18.87
CA ILE A 155 10.66 -15.32 -17.73
C ILE A 155 10.92 -16.75 -18.23
N SER A 156 11.56 -17.57 -17.40
CA SER A 156 11.93 -18.93 -17.76
C SER A 156 10.74 -19.91 -17.75
N GLN A 157 9.73 -19.64 -16.94
CA GLN A 157 8.54 -20.48 -16.79
C GLN A 157 7.29 -19.61 -16.67
N PRO A 158 6.15 -20.01 -17.26
CA PRO A 158 4.88 -19.32 -17.05
C PRO A 158 4.49 -19.32 -15.57
N ILE A 159 3.97 -18.18 -15.11
CA ILE A 159 3.38 -18.04 -13.79
C ILE A 159 1.93 -17.60 -13.92
N PHE A 160 1.09 -18.01 -12.99
CA PHE A 160 -0.30 -17.56 -13.00
C PHE A 160 -0.84 -17.40 -11.58
N VAL A 161 -1.94 -16.66 -11.46
CA VAL A 161 -2.67 -16.45 -10.21
C VAL A 161 -4.16 -16.61 -10.47
N ILE A 162 -4.88 -17.12 -9.48
CA ILE A 162 -6.35 -17.15 -9.48
C ILE A 162 -6.81 -16.18 -8.37
N GLY A 163 -7.59 -15.18 -8.78
CA GLY A 163 -8.17 -14.21 -7.86
C GLY A 163 -9.66 -14.48 -7.64
N ILE A 164 -10.12 -14.39 -6.40
CA ILE A 164 -11.52 -14.49 -6.01
C ILE A 164 -11.94 -13.21 -5.33
N LYS A 165 -12.98 -12.55 -5.86
CA LYS A 165 -13.57 -11.35 -5.27
C LYS A 165 -14.79 -11.74 -4.44
N GLU A 166 -14.73 -11.47 -3.14
CA GLU A 166 -15.87 -11.71 -2.26
C GLU A 166 -16.79 -10.48 -2.14
N ASN A 167 -18.06 -10.77 -1.86
CA ASN A 167 -19.05 -9.72 -1.60
C ASN A 167 -18.92 -9.23 -0.15
N PRO A 168 -18.75 -7.92 0.12
CA PRO A 168 -18.61 -7.37 1.48
C PRO A 168 -19.80 -7.62 2.42
N SER A 169 -20.95 -8.06 1.92
CA SER A 169 -22.09 -8.44 2.76
C SER A 169 -21.87 -9.72 3.58
N SER A 170 -20.78 -10.47 3.34
CA SER A 170 -20.42 -11.71 4.06
C SER A 170 -19.31 -11.53 5.12
N LEU A 171 -18.94 -10.31 5.48
CA LEU A 171 -17.83 -9.97 6.39
C LEU A 171 -17.92 -10.51 7.84
N ALA A 172 -18.88 -11.36 8.17
CA ALA A 172 -19.03 -11.89 9.53
C ALA A 172 -18.05 -13.02 9.90
N SER A 173 -17.25 -13.57 8.97
CA SER A 173 -16.30 -14.65 9.29
C SER A 173 -15.19 -14.78 8.25
N PHE A 174 -14.12 -13.97 8.35
CA PHE A 174 -12.92 -14.16 7.54
C PHE A 174 -11.82 -14.89 8.32
N ASN A 175 -11.55 -16.12 7.94
CA ASN A 175 -10.24 -16.73 8.05
C ASN A 175 -9.63 -16.75 6.65
N ILE A 176 -8.72 -15.82 6.36
CA ILE A 176 -7.93 -15.88 5.12
C ILE A 176 -6.92 -17.01 5.28
N ASN A 177 -7.23 -18.17 4.73
CA ASN A 177 -6.24 -19.22 4.54
C ASN A 177 -5.54 -18.95 3.21
N TYR A 178 -4.32 -18.40 3.27
CA TYR A 178 -3.42 -18.41 2.13
C TYR A 178 -3.00 -19.85 1.87
N HIS A 179 -3.51 -20.44 0.81
CA HIS A 179 -2.93 -21.63 0.25
C HIS A 179 -1.92 -21.21 -0.82
N GLU A 180 -0.65 -21.29 -0.48
CA GLU A 180 0.42 -21.25 -1.46
C GLU A 180 0.29 -22.52 -2.31
N ILE A 181 -0.15 -22.38 -3.55
CA ILE A 181 -0.19 -23.49 -4.49
C ILE A 181 1.20 -23.55 -5.11
N ASP A 182 2.01 -24.49 -4.62
CA ASP A 182 3.33 -24.75 -5.17
C ASP A 182 3.17 -25.52 -6.50
N LEU A 183 3.28 -24.80 -7.61
CA LEU A 183 3.11 -25.32 -8.97
C LEU A 183 4.43 -25.84 -9.55
N VAL A 184 5.10 -26.69 -8.82
CA VAL A 184 6.33 -27.35 -9.27
C VAL A 184 6.02 -28.74 -9.83
N ASN A 185 5.18 -28.87 -10.86
CA ASN A 185 5.07 -30.11 -11.62
C ASN A 185 4.61 -29.88 -13.06
N ASP A 186 5.29 -30.51 -13.99
CA ASP A 186 5.08 -30.47 -15.44
C ASP A 186 3.70 -31.01 -15.93
N ASP A 187 2.83 -31.44 -15.02
CA ASP A 187 1.51 -32.05 -15.33
C ASP A 187 0.33 -31.09 -15.10
N PHE A 188 0.59 -29.79 -14.98
CA PHE A 188 -0.47 -28.83 -14.75
C PHE A 188 -1.26 -28.56 -16.04
N ASN A 189 -2.55 -28.90 -16.05
CA ASN A 189 -3.44 -28.65 -17.16
C ASN A 189 -4.71 -27.91 -16.68
N TYR A 190 -5.44 -27.32 -17.63
CA TYR A 190 -6.67 -26.55 -17.40
C TYR A 190 -7.74 -27.36 -16.64
N ASP A 191 -7.83 -28.68 -16.89
CA ASP A 191 -8.78 -29.59 -16.28
C ASP A 191 -8.55 -29.73 -14.76
N SER A 192 -7.31 -29.56 -14.30
CA SER A 192 -6.95 -29.60 -12.88
C SER A 192 -7.48 -28.36 -12.13
N ILE A 193 -7.45 -27.19 -12.77
CA ILE A 193 -8.02 -25.95 -12.22
C ILE A 193 -9.55 -26.04 -12.16
N GLU A 194 -10.18 -26.51 -13.22
CA GLU A 194 -11.63 -26.66 -13.27
C GLU A 194 -12.12 -27.68 -12.23
N SER A 195 -11.40 -28.77 -12.03
CA SER A 195 -11.67 -29.76 -10.99
C SER A 195 -11.54 -29.16 -9.58
N PHE A 196 -10.50 -28.36 -9.33
CA PHE A 196 -10.31 -27.66 -8.06
C PHE A 196 -11.45 -26.68 -7.78
N LEU A 197 -11.81 -25.82 -8.75
CA LEU A 197 -12.89 -24.86 -8.61
C LEU A 197 -14.26 -25.52 -8.42
N ASN A 198 -14.51 -26.63 -9.08
CA ASN A 198 -15.77 -27.39 -8.96
C ASN A 198 -15.89 -28.18 -7.64
N ASN A 199 -14.76 -28.53 -7.01
CA ASN A 199 -14.73 -29.24 -5.73
C ASN A 199 -14.66 -28.32 -4.50
N THR A 200 -14.34 -27.03 -4.69
CA THR A 200 -14.37 -26.03 -3.63
C THR A 200 -15.81 -25.54 -3.48
N LYS A 201 -16.58 -26.19 -2.60
CA LYS A 201 -17.89 -25.68 -2.20
C LYS A 201 -17.68 -24.46 -1.31
N VAL A 202 -17.92 -23.28 -1.85
CA VAL A 202 -18.14 -22.04 -1.10
C VAL A 202 -19.58 -22.01 -0.59
#